data_e84ca36b9ff2905192179072d54d4f75
#
_entry.id   e84ca36b9ff2905192179072d54d4f75
#
_cell.length_a   1.000
_cell.length_b   1.000
_cell.length_c   1.000
_cell.angle_alpha   90.00
_cell.angle_beta   90.00
_cell.angle_gamma   90.00
#
_symmetry.space_group_name_H-M   'P 1'
#
loop_
_entity.id
_entity.type
_entity.pdbx_description
1 polymer ?
#
loop_
_entity_poly.entity_id
_entity_poly.type
_entity_poly.pdbx_seq_one_letter_code
_entity_poly.pdbx_strand_id
1 'polypeptide(L)'
;MRPREAANGRRGLLLRETFIGLVSAAVFVVLFYLWGEEMFPGTAGRMGGIFPFVGAVALTLAVALFLTEWFGFARREVSKVRLAARDFLFLCLLSMILMFLAKGVVEVLPSVPNINKALPARLYVYLIPLPAFAMIVRILLNSEVAIIFTVAASVLSAAAAGGRWPALLFLLLSGTAGASRSGRIQDRYRMLMVGVLASPICAAGAIALELAFHGSAGIMWAGIFAGINVLAAGPIALALLPVAEYAFGYASDIRLMELAGTGHPLLKRLMIEAPGTFHHSVVVGTLAESGASTIHANPLLCRVAALFHDVGKVTKPQYFSENQAGFENVHDALSPGMSRVVIISHVKEGLRLAKEHRLGDRIAEIIAQHHGTSFLYFFLDKAQPQIQERRDSEETFRYPGPRPRTREAAIIMLADSVEAASRSLKDPSQAELDENVMRIVNRAYMDGQLNECDMTLRDLHAVSQAFMKVLSAVLHARVDYPESGKGPLSQVP
;
A
#
# COMPACT_ATOMS: atom_id res chain seq x y z
N MET A 1 -9.27 13.72 -22.53
CA MET A 1 -10.50 13.72 -21.71
C MET A 1 -11.21 15.07 -21.84
N ARG A 2 -12.49 15.11 -22.20
CA ARG A 2 -13.24 16.36 -22.34
C ARG A 2 -13.49 16.98 -20.94
N PRO A 3 -13.43 18.31 -20.77
CA PRO A 3 -13.60 18.97 -19.45
C PRO A 3 -14.87 18.58 -18.69
N ARG A 4 -15.93 18.19 -19.39
CA ARG A 4 -17.20 17.71 -18.81
C ARG A 4 -17.11 16.32 -18.13
N GLU A 5 -16.29 15.41 -18.62
CA GLU A 5 -16.12 14.08 -18.02
C GLU A 5 -15.29 14.15 -16.73
N ALA A 6 -14.29 15.03 -16.69
CA ALA A 6 -13.51 15.30 -15.48
C ALA A 6 -14.36 16.00 -14.39
N ALA A 7 -15.29 16.88 -14.78
CA ALA A 7 -16.20 17.53 -13.83
C ALA A 7 -17.27 16.56 -13.29
N ASN A 8 -17.78 15.64 -14.10
CA ASN A 8 -18.73 14.62 -13.67
C ASN A 8 -18.07 13.55 -12.78
N GLY A 9 -16.83 13.16 -13.08
CA GLY A 9 -16.05 12.27 -12.22
C GLY A 9 -15.78 12.88 -10.83
N ARG A 10 -15.45 14.19 -10.76
CA ARG A 10 -15.27 14.91 -9.50
C ARG A 10 -16.57 15.04 -8.69
N ARG A 11 -17.71 15.30 -9.34
CA ARG A 11 -19.02 15.37 -8.67
C ARG A 11 -19.46 14.01 -8.14
N GLY A 12 -19.29 12.94 -8.90
CA GLY A 12 -19.61 11.57 -8.46
C GLY A 12 -18.76 11.12 -7.27
N LEU A 13 -17.50 11.51 -7.24
CA LEU A 13 -16.57 11.21 -6.16
C LEU A 13 -16.92 11.99 -4.87
N LEU A 14 -17.21 13.29 -4.98
CA LEU A 14 -17.68 14.13 -3.87
C LEU A 14 -19.00 13.60 -3.27
N LEU A 15 -19.96 13.23 -4.11
CA LEU A 15 -21.23 12.66 -3.65
C LEU A 15 -21.03 11.34 -2.91
N ARG A 16 -20.10 10.51 -3.37
CA ARG A 16 -19.78 9.23 -2.73
C ARG A 16 -19.07 9.42 -1.39
N GLU A 17 -18.16 10.38 -1.28
CA GLU A 17 -17.47 10.74 -0.03
C GLU A 17 -18.45 11.33 1.00
N THR A 18 -19.32 12.23 0.57
CA THR A 18 -20.38 12.78 1.42
C THR A 18 -21.35 11.70 1.89
N PHE A 19 -21.74 10.77 1.01
CA PHE A 19 -22.60 9.64 1.36
C PHE A 19 -21.95 8.70 2.37
N ILE A 20 -20.67 8.37 2.20
CA ILE A 20 -19.89 7.56 3.15
C ILE A 20 -19.79 8.26 4.50
N GLY A 21 -19.52 9.57 4.51
CA GLY A 21 -19.49 10.38 5.73
C GLY A 21 -20.84 10.36 6.46
N LEU A 22 -21.95 10.53 5.72
CA LEU A 22 -23.30 10.50 6.28
C LEU A 22 -23.71 9.11 6.82
N VAL A 23 -23.36 8.02 6.10
CA VAL A 23 -23.64 6.65 6.56
C VAL A 23 -22.82 6.33 7.81
N SER A 24 -21.53 6.70 7.83
CA SER A 24 -20.68 6.53 9.01
C SER A 24 -21.24 7.31 10.21
N ALA A 25 -21.71 8.53 9.97
CA ALA A 25 -22.35 9.36 10.97
C ALA A 25 -23.68 8.74 11.48
N ALA A 26 -24.52 8.20 10.58
CA ALA A 26 -25.78 7.57 10.97
C ALA A 26 -25.55 6.32 11.83
N VAL A 27 -24.57 5.49 11.47
CA VAL A 27 -24.16 4.32 12.29
C VAL A 27 -23.69 4.80 13.67
N PHE A 28 -22.93 5.89 13.74
CA PHE A 28 -22.49 6.46 15.00
C PHE A 28 -23.66 6.97 15.86
N VAL A 29 -24.67 7.66 15.28
CA VAL A 29 -25.88 8.08 16.03
C VAL A 29 -26.56 6.88 16.65
N VAL A 30 -26.78 5.83 15.88
CA VAL A 30 -27.48 4.62 16.36
C VAL A 30 -26.70 3.97 17.51
N LEU A 31 -25.40 3.81 17.35
CA LEU A 31 -24.55 3.22 18.39
C LEU A 31 -24.45 4.12 19.63
N PHE A 32 -24.33 5.42 19.44
CA PHE A 32 -24.29 6.39 20.55
C PHE A 32 -25.62 6.48 21.28
N TYR A 33 -26.76 6.41 20.56
CA TYR A 33 -28.07 6.40 21.15
C TYR A 33 -28.33 5.10 21.93
N LEU A 34 -28.01 3.93 21.34
CA LEU A 34 -28.20 2.64 22.00
C LEU A 34 -27.33 2.47 23.24
N TRP A 35 -26.14 3.09 23.26
CA TRP A 35 -25.21 3.00 24.39
C TRP A 35 -25.32 4.20 25.34
N GLY A 36 -25.86 5.31 24.88
CA GLY A 36 -25.96 6.57 25.62
C GLY A 36 -26.94 6.50 26.79
N GLU A 37 -28.03 5.74 26.68
CA GLU A 37 -29.01 5.58 27.77
C GLU A 37 -28.45 4.75 28.95
N GLU A 38 -27.63 3.74 28.67
CA GLU A 38 -26.98 2.94 29.73
C GLU A 38 -25.76 3.65 30.33
N MET A 39 -25.07 4.50 29.57
CA MET A 39 -23.86 5.21 30.01
C MET A 39 -24.09 6.57 30.66
N PHE A 40 -25.31 7.14 30.57
CA PHE A 40 -25.67 8.44 31.16
C PHE A 40 -26.90 8.35 32.09
N PRO A 41 -26.88 7.55 33.15
CA PRO A 41 -28.05 7.42 34.03
C PRO A 41 -28.43 8.70 34.77
N GLY A 42 -27.61 9.76 34.73
CA GLY A 42 -27.90 11.06 35.35
C GLY A 42 -28.42 12.15 34.44
N THR A 43 -28.35 11.99 33.13
CA THR A 43 -28.83 12.99 32.15
C THR A 43 -30.24 12.68 31.62
N ALA A 44 -30.65 11.44 31.62
CA ALA A 44 -32.00 11.01 31.25
C ALA A 44 -33.09 11.55 32.19
N GLY A 45 -32.76 11.80 33.46
CA GLY A 45 -33.70 12.37 34.44
C GLY A 45 -33.91 13.87 34.36
N ARG A 46 -33.08 14.64 33.65
CA ARG A 46 -33.21 16.10 33.54
C ARG A 46 -33.80 16.64 32.23
N MET A 47 -33.82 15.80 31.18
CA MET A 47 -34.41 16.20 29.90
C MET A 47 -35.19 15.01 29.32
N GLY A 48 -36.32 14.71 29.90
CA GLY A 48 -37.28 13.79 29.29
C GLY A 48 -37.69 14.30 27.90
N GLY A 49 -37.46 13.50 26.83
CA GLY A 49 -37.98 13.81 25.51
C GLY A 49 -36.97 13.86 24.38
N ILE A 50 -37.34 14.52 23.32
CA ILE A 50 -36.67 14.66 22.02
C ILE A 50 -35.27 15.30 22.10
N PHE A 51 -34.96 16.12 23.11
CA PHE A 51 -33.70 16.90 23.17
C PHE A 51 -32.40 16.10 23.22
N PRO A 52 -32.27 15.00 23.97
CA PRO A 52 -31.05 14.20 23.92
C PRO A 52 -30.81 13.56 22.54
N PHE A 53 -31.88 13.12 21.90
CA PHE A 53 -31.83 12.56 20.55
C PHE A 53 -31.40 13.61 19.52
N VAL A 54 -32.01 14.80 19.55
CA VAL A 54 -31.63 15.92 18.67
C VAL A 54 -30.17 16.34 18.90
N GLY A 55 -29.73 16.39 20.16
CA GLY A 55 -28.32 16.69 20.50
C GLY A 55 -27.35 15.64 19.97
N ALA A 56 -27.67 14.35 20.07
CA ALA A 56 -26.86 13.26 19.53
C ALA A 56 -26.80 13.33 17.99
N VAL A 57 -27.92 13.57 17.33
CA VAL A 57 -27.97 13.75 15.87
C VAL A 57 -27.14 14.97 15.44
N ALA A 58 -27.29 16.10 16.11
CA ALA A 58 -26.54 17.32 15.80
C ALA A 58 -25.04 17.14 15.98
N LEU A 59 -24.60 16.49 17.08
CA LEU A 59 -23.18 16.18 17.33
C LEU A 59 -22.63 15.27 16.25
N THR A 60 -23.38 14.27 15.83
CA THR A 60 -22.96 13.32 14.80
C THR A 60 -22.84 13.99 13.44
N LEU A 61 -23.79 14.83 13.08
CA LEU A 61 -23.69 15.63 11.86
C LEU A 61 -22.48 16.56 11.90
N ALA A 62 -22.20 17.19 13.03
CA ALA A 62 -21.02 18.05 13.21
C ALA A 62 -19.71 17.25 13.05
N VAL A 63 -19.60 16.06 13.64
CA VAL A 63 -18.43 15.17 13.49
C VAL A 63 -18.27 14.70 12.05
N ALA A 64 -19.36 14.29 11.39
CA ALA A 64 -19.34 13.89 9.99
C ALA A 64 -18.91 15.03 9.07
N LEU A 65 -19.45 16.22 9.26
CA LEU A 65 -19.07 17.42 8.52
C LEU A 65 -17.59 17.75 8.77
N PHE A 66 -17.14 17.73 10.02
CA PHE A 66 -15.74 17.96 10.36
C PHE A 66 -14.82 16.97 9.65
N LEU A 67 -15.09 15.69 9.72
CA LEU A 67 -14.27 14.66 9.05
C LEU A 67 -14.28 14.82 7.52
N THR A 68 -15.46 15.09 6.95
CA THR A 68 -15.61 15.29 5.50
C THR A 68 -14.82 16.50 5.01
N GLU A 69 -14.95 17.63 5.70
CA GLU A 69 -14.23 18.86 5.35
C GLU A 69 -12.74 18.73 5.63
N TRP A 70 -12.33 18.13 6.74
CA TRP A 70 -10.93 17.96 7.12
C TRP A 70 -10.16 17.08 6.14
N PHE A 71 -10.67 15.87 5.90
CA PHE A 71 -10.00 14.96 4.95
C PHE A 71 -10.19 15.41 3.49
N GLY A 72 -11.31 16.03 3.17
CA GLY A 72 -11.55 16.64 1.86
C GLY A 72 -10.62 17.82 1.59
N PHE A 73 -10.39 18.69 2.57
CA PHE A 73 -9.40 19.77 2.50
C PHE A 73 -7.99 19.22 2.33
N ALA A 74 -7.58 18.26 3.15
CA ALA A 74 -6.27 17.63 3.06
C ALA A 74 -6.01 17.04 1.67
N ARG A 75 -7.01 16.39 1.08
CA ARG A 75 -6.92 15.83 -0.27
C ARG A 75 -6.77 16.91 -1.36
N ARG A 76 -7.42 18.06 -1.20
CA ARG A 76 -7.38 19.17 -2.18
C ARG A 76 -6.06 19.94 -2.11
N GLU A 77 -5.56 20.20 -0.91
CA GLU A 77 -4.46 21.14 -0.67
C GLU A 77 -3.10 20.44 -0.54
N VAL A 78 -3.07 19.18 -0.11
CA VAL A 78 -1.81 18.45 0.06
C VAL A 78 -1.58 17.54 -1.15
N SER A 79 -0.68 17.93 -2.04
CA SER A 79 -0.42 17.24 -3.32
C SER A 79 -0.05 15.77 -3.18
N LYS A 80 0.52 15.37 -2.04
CA LYS A 80 0.90 13.98 -1.73
C LYS A 80 -0.22 13.14 -1.12
N VAL A 81 -1.37 13.77 -0.77
CA VAL A 81 -2.52 13.08 -0.19
C VAL A 81 -3.46 12.63 -1.32
N ARG A 82 -3.23 11.42 -1.82
CA ARG A 82 -4.10 10.77 -2.81
C ARG A 82 -4.98 9.74 -2.10
N LEU A 83 -6.13 10.20 -1.57
CA LEU A 83 -7.10 9.34 -0.89
C LEU A 83 -8.12 8.79 -1.89
N ALA A 84 -8.25 7.47 -1.94
CA ALA A 84 -9.38 6.80 -2.56
C ALA A 84 -10.61 6.85 -1.61
N ALA A 85 -11.81 6.58 -2.13
CA ALA A 85 -13.02 6.55 -1.31
C ALA A 85 -12.93 5.53 -0.15
N ARG A 86 -12.24 4.41 -0.36
CA ARG A 86 -11.98 3.41 0.69
C ARG A 86 -11.07 3.92 1.80
N ASP A 87 -10.05 4.73 1.44
CA ASP A 87 -9.11 5.31 2.42
C ASP A 87 -9.84 6.32 3.30
N PHE A 88 -10.74 7.11 2.71
CA PHE A 88 -11.61 8.01 3.45
C PHE A 88 -12.51 7.24 4.43
N LEU A 89 -13.19 6.18 3.96
CA LEU A 89 -14.00 5.32 4.83
C LEU A 89 -13.18 4.72 5.98
N PHE A 90 -11.97 4.23 5.69
CA PHE A 90 -11.06 3.68 6.68
C PHE A 90 -10.69 4.71 7.75
N LEU A 91 -10.30 5.93 7.37
CA LEU A 91 -9.95 7.00 8.31
C LEU A 91 -11.15 7.44 9.17
N CYS A 92 -12.33 7.55 8.58
CA CYS A 92 -13.56 7.84 9.31
C CYS A 92 -13.89 6.75 10.34
N LEU A 93 -13.82 5.48 9.93
CA LEU A 93 -14.08 4.34 10.81
C LEU A 93 -13.08 4.28 11.97
N LEU A 94 -11.79 4.46 11.70
CA LEU A 94 -10.77 4.50 12.75
C LEU A 94 -10.99 5.66 13.72
N SER A 95 -11.34 6.86 13.21
CA SER A 95 -11.63 8.03 14.04
C SER A 95 -12.84 7.79 14.96
N MET A 96 -13.87 7.13 14.44
CA MET A 96 -15.06 6.77 15.21
C MET A 96 -14.75 5.72 16.30
N ILE A 97 -14.05 4.65 15.94
CA ILE A 97 -13.65 3.61 16.91
C ILE A 97 -12.83 4.25 18.03
N LEU A 98 -11.87 5.11 17.68
CA LEU A 98 -11.03 5.77 18.65
C LEU A 98 -11.82 6.72 19.58
N MET A 99 -12.81 7.43 19.05
CA MET A 99 -13.68 8.31 19.83
C MET A 99 -14.52 7.49 20.82
N PHE A 100 -15.04 6.32 20.42
CA PHE A 100 -15.73 5.39 21.32
C PHE A 100 -14.81 4.86 22.42
N LEU A 101 -13.60 4.45 22.04
CA LEU A 101 -12.61 4.00 23.00
C LEU A 101 -12.23 5.10 23.99
N ALA A 102 -12.06 6.35 23.50
CA ALA A 102 -11.75 7.49 24.36
C ALA A 102 -12.85 7.72 25.40
N LYS A 103 -14.12 7.67 24.96
CA LYS A 103 -15.26 7.80 25.87
C LYS A 103 -15.35 6.63 26.85
N GLY A 104 -15.24 5.39 26.37
CA GLY A 104 -15.26 4.19 27.21
C GLY A 104 -14.14 4.19 28.27
N VAL A 105 -12.94 4.56 27.89
CA VAL A 105 -11.80 4.65 28.82
C VAL A 105 -12.04 5.69 29.92
N VAL A 106 -12.61 6.85 29.59
CA VAL A 106 -12.78 7.96 30.54
C VAL A 106 -14.04 7.80 31.41
N GLU A 107 -15.10 7.19 30.91
CA GLU A 107 -16.37 7.07 31.61
C GLU A 107 -16.60 5.69 32.24
N VAL A 108 -16.28 4.61 31.51
CA VAL A 108 -16.56 3.24 31.97
C VAL A 108 -15.46 2.71 32.89
N LEU A 109 -14.18 2.93 32.53
CA LEU A 109 -13.08 2.38 33.33
C LEU A 109 -13.07 2.87 34.77
N PRO A 110 -13.39 4.15 35.09
CA PRO A 110 -13.57 4.62 36.46
C PRO A 110 -14.75 3.98 37.19
N SER A 111 -15.76 3.47 36.56
CA SER A 111 -16.94 2.88 37.19
C SER A 111 -16.76 1.42 37.58
N VAL A 112 -15.69 0.76 37.11
CA VAL A 112 -15.42 -0.65 37.41
C VAL A 112 -15.07 -0.81 38.91
N PRO A 113 -15.80 -1.65 39.66
CA PRO A 113 -15.49 -1.91 41.06
C PRO A 113 -14.03 -2.36 41.28
N ASN A 114 -13.37 -1.82 42.29
CA ASN A 114 -11.97 -2.09 42.66
C ASN A 114 -10.88 -1.39 41.82
N ILE A 115 -11.15 -0.79 40.69
CA ILE A 115 -10.14 0.00 39.93
C ILE A 115 -10.07 1.43 40.49
N ASN A 116 -11.13 1.95 41.14
CA ASN A 116 -11.39 3.37 41.09
C ASN A 116 -11.54 4.15 42.39
N LYS A 117 -11.43 3.59 43.55
CA LYS A 117 -11.66 4.43 44.76
C LYS A 117 -10.54 5.45 45.04
N ALA A 118 -9.41 5.41 44.29
CA ALA A 118 -8.22 6.18 44.59
C ALA A 118 -7.74 7.14 43.46
N LEU A 119 -8.22 7.01 42.22
CA LEU A 119 -7.65 7.73 41.09
C LEU A 119 -8.66 8.70 40.42
N PRO A 120 -8.28 9.97 40.19
CA PRO A 120 -9.12 10.92 39.47
C PRO A 120 -9.40 10.45 38.03
N ALA A 121 -10.68 10.56 37.60
CA ALA A 121 -11.10 10.14 36.26
C ALA A 121 -10.29 10.80 35.11
N ARG A 122 -9.75 12.01 35.35
CA ARG A 122 -8.91 12.71 34.35
C ARG A 122 -7.64 11.95 33.95
N LEU A 123 -7.12 11.05 34.79
CA LEU A 123 -5.89 10.29 34.52
C LEU A 123 -6.09 9.22 33.44
N TYR A 124 -7.30 8.72 33.27
CA TYR A 124 -7.57 7.66 32.29
C TYR A 124 -7.43 8.14 30.84
N VAL A 125 -7.43 9.46 30.59
CA VAL A 125 -7.16 10.01 29.24
C VAL A 125 -5.81 9.56 28.69
N TYR A 126 -4.83 9.32 29.59
CA TYR A 126 -3.50 8.83 29.21
C TYR A 126 -3.49 7.37 28.71
N LEU A 127 -4.61 6.65 28.81
CA LEU A 127 -4.79 5.29 28.28
C LEU A 127 -5.46 5.24 26.92
N ILE A 128 -5.87 6.37 26.33
CA ILE A 128 -6.51 6.39 25.01
C ILE A 128 -5.50 5.95 23.93
N PRO A 129 -5.76 4.85 23.17
CA PRO A 129 -4.75 4.19 22.35
C PRO A 129 -4.50 4.87 20.98
N LEU A 130 -4.55 6.20 20.93
CA LEU A 130 -4.29 6.97 19.70
C LEU A 130 -2.97 6.62 19.01
N PRO A 131 -1.83 6.41 19.74
CA PRO A 131 -0.57 6.08 19.09
C PRO A 131 -0.66 4.81 18.23
N ALA A 132 -1.40 3.78 18.66
CA ALA A 132 -1.58 2.56 17.86
C ALA A 132 -2.32 2.83 16.55
N PHE A 133 -3.38 3.63 16.58
CA PHE A 133 -4.16 4.01 15.40
C PHE A 133 -3.36 4.89 14.44
N ALA A 134 -2.60 5.85 14.97
CA ALA A 134 -1.71 6.70 14.18
C ALA A 134 -0.60 5.88 13.49
N MET A 135 -0.07 4.85 14.17
CA MET A 135 0.87 3.87 13.59
C MET A 135 0.24 3.11 12.42
N ILE A 136 -0.97 2.59 12.58
CA ILE A 136 -1.69 1.84 11.54
C ILE A 136 -1.87 2.71 10.29
N VAL A 137 -2.36 3.94 10.46
CA VAL A 137 -2.52 4.88 9.35
C VAL A 137 -1.20 5.19 8.67
N ARG A 138 -0.13 5.37 9.43
CA ARG A 138 1.23 5.62 8.90
C ARG A 138 1.77 4.46 8.08
N ILE A 139 1.54 3.22 8.52
CA ILE A 139 2.00 1.99 7.88
C ILE A 139 1.22 1.71 6.59
N LEU A 140 -0.10 1.88 6.62
CA LEU A 140 -0.98 1.53 5.49
C LEU A 140 -1.07 2.61 4.43
N LEU A 141 -0.97 3.89 4.81
CA LEU A 141 -1.11 5.01 3.89
C LEU A 141 0.23 5.76 3.73
N ASN A 142 0.39 6.92 4.36
CA ASN A 142 1.64 7.69 4.30
C ASN A 142 1.79 8.62 5.51
N SER A 143 2.92 9.35 5.59
CA SER A 143 3.22 10.28 6.69
C SER A 143 2.26 11.45 6.77
N GLU A 144 1.92 12.01 5.64
CA GLU A 144 1.06 13.19 5.52
C GLU A 144 -0.34 12.88 6.02
N VAL A 145 -0.90 11.74 5.58
CA VAL A 145 -2.22 11.28 6.03
C VAL A 145 -2.19 10.93 7.53
N ALA A 146 -1.11 10.33 8.02
CA ALA A 146 -0.99 9.99 9.44
C ALA A 146 -0.96 11.24 10.34
N ILE A 147 -0.29 12.32 9.91
CA ILE A 147 -0.30 13.60 10.64
C ILE A 147 -1.71 14.18 10.66
N ILE A 148 -2.36 14.26 9.50
CA ILE A 148 -3.72 14.80 9.34
C ILE A 148 -4.71 13.99 10.20
N PHE A 149 -4.62 12.65 10.16
CA PHE A 149 -5.42 11.77 11.00
C PHE A 149 -5.16 12.00 12.49
N THR A 150 -3.88 12.09 12.90
CA THR A 150 -3.50 12.29 14.30
C THR A 150 -4.11 13.58 14.86
N VAL A 151 -4.06 14.68 14.10
CA VAL A 151 -4.66 15.96 14.53
C VAL A 151 -6.17 15.82 14.67
N ALA A 152 -6.87 15.32 13.64
CA ALA A 152 -8.32 15.15 13.68
C ALA A 152 -8.75 14.21 14.82
N ALA A 153 -8.11 13.07 14.94
CA ALA A 153 -8.42 12.07 15.95
C ALA A 153 -8.12 12.56 17.37
N SER A 154 -7.06 13.37 17.57
CA SER A 154 -6.77 14.01 18.86
C SER A 154 -7.88 14.98 19.27
N VAL A 155 -8.35 15.82 18.36
CA VAL A 155 -9.44 16.76 18.63
C VAL A 155 -10.73 16.02 19.02
N LEU A 156 -11.11 15.02 18.21
CA LEU A 156 -12.32 14.23 18.44
C LEU A 156 -12.26 13.42 19.75
N SER A 157 -11.13 12.78 20.01
CA SER A 157 -10.94 11.98 21.22
C SER A 157 -10.88 12.85 22.49
N ALA A 158 -10.22 14.02 22.40
CA ALA A 158 -10.20 14.96 23.51
C ALA A 158 -11.61 15.53 23.80
N ALA A 159 -12.39 15.84 22.75
CA ALA A 159 -13.78 16.27 22.90
C ALA A 159 -14.63 15.18 23.55
N ALA A 160 -14.51 13.93 23.12
CA ALA A 160 -15.19 12.76 23.69
C ALA A 160 -14.78 12.51 25.17
N ALA A 161 -13.54 12.84 25.53
CA ALA A 161 -12.98 12.72 26.87
C ALA A 161 -13.28 13.94 27.79
N GLY A 162 -14.21 14.81 27.42
CA GLY A 162 -14.64 15.98 28.20
C GLY A 162 -13.95 17.29 27.85
N GLY A 163 -13.30 17.42 26.69
CA GLY A 163 -12.83 18.68 26.08
C GLY A 163 -11.68 19.38 26.80
N ARG A 164 -10.84 18.66 27.55
CA ARG A 164 -9.76 19.23 28.34
C ARG A 164 -8.48 19.43 27.54
N TRP A 165 -7.84 20.62 27.64
CA TRP A 165 -6.59 20.94 26.96
C TRP A 165 -5.42 19.95 27.21
N PRO A 166 -5.18 19.49 28.47
CA PRO A 166 -4.12 18.48 28.72
C PRO A 166 -4.34 17.19 27.95
N ALA A 167 -5.61 16.75 27.79
CA ALA A 167 -5.94 15.58 27.00
C ALA A 167 -5.57 15.78 25.52
N LEU A 168 -5.94 16.92 24.92
CA LEU A 168 -5.60 17.22 23.52
C LEU A 168 -4.09 17.24 23.29
N LEU A 169 -3.35 17.93 24.17
CA LEU A 169 -1.88 18.02 24.06
C LEU A 169 -1.20 16.68 24.19
N PHE A 170 -1.66 15.85 25.13
CA PHE A 170 -1.13 14.48 25.28
C PHE A 170 -1.44 13.60 24.06
N LEU A 171 -2.66 13.66 23.54
CA LEU A 171 -3.05 12.86 22.39
C LEU A 171 -2.26 13.28 21.14
N LEU A 172 -2.04 14.57 20.92
CA LEU A 172 -1.16 15.05 19.86
C LEU A 172 0.27 14.54 20.02
N LEU A 173 0.82 14.62 21.26
CA LEU A 173 2.17 14.13 21.55
C LEU A 173 2.28 12.63 21.30
N SER A 174 1.40 11.84 21.87
CA SER A 174 1.47 10.37 21.81
C SER A 174 1.18 9.83 20.40
N GLY A 175 0.20 10.42 19.68
CA GLY A 175 -0.12 10.04 18.32
C GLY A 175 1.01 10.39 17.35
N THR A 176 1.61 11.59 17.47
CA THR A 176 2.77 11.97 16.65
C THR A 176 4.00 11.13 16.98
N ALA A 177 4.23 10.80 18.26
CA ALA A 177 5.33 9.92 18.66
C ALA A 177 5.20 8.51 18.07
N GLY A 178 3.99 7.95 18.04
CA GLY A 178 3.69 6.68 17.38
C GLY A 178 3.88 6.75 15.87
N ALA A 179 3.23 7.71 15.20
CA ALA A 179 3.29 7.86 13.75
C ALA A 179 4.71 8.16 13.23
N SER A 180 5.46 9.05 13.87
CA SER A 180 6.79 9.46 13.40
C SER A 180 7.82 8.33 13.41
N ARG A 181 7.70 7.39 14.33
CA ARG A 181 8.62 6.26 14.50
C ARG A 181 8.19 5.01 13.73
N SER A 182 6.95 4.96 13.25
CA SER A 182 6.40 3.84 12.46
C SER A 182 6.57 4.03 10.96
N GLY A 183 7.67 4.64 10.52
CA GLY A 183 8.07 4.71 9.11
C GLY A 183 8.22 3.31 8.51
N ARG A 184 8.85 3.12 7.39
CA ARG A 184 9.01 1.82 6.70
C ARG A 184 9.35 0.67 7.67
N ILE A 185 8.31 0.00 8.18
CA ILE A 185 8.42 -1.14 9.10
C ILE A 185 8.30 -2.41 8.27
N GLN A 186 9.40 -3.14 8.13
CA GLN A 186 9.48 -4.39 7.36
C GLN A 186 9.41 -5.63 8.24
N ASP A 187 9.56 -5.47 9.56
CA ASP A 187 9.52 -6.57 10.50
C ASP A 187 8.69 -6.25 11.75
N ARG A 188 8.15 -7.30 12.38
CA ARG A 188 7.27 -7.19 13.54
C ARG A 188 8.00 -6.65 14.78
N TYR A 189 9.30 -6.94 14.90
CA TYR A 189 10.10 -6.49 16.03
C TYR A 189 10.22 -4.96 16.06
N ARG A 190 10.48 -4.33 14.90
CA ARG A 190 10.55 -2.86 14.80
C ARG A 190 9.25 -2.21 15.23
N MET A 191 8.11 -2.84 14.92
CA MET A 191 6.79 -2.34 15.32
C MET A 191 6.64 -2.29 16.85
N LEU A 192 7.13 -3.33 17.54
CA LEU A 192 7.17 -3.34 19.02
C LEU A 192 8.12 -2.29 19.58
N MET A 193 9.28 -2.09 18.94
CA MET A 193 10.28 -1.11 19.38
C MET A 193 9.80 0.32 19.30
N VAL A 194 8.85 0.66 18.41
CA VAL A 194 8.23 1.99 18.38
C VAL A 194 7.64 2.34 19.75
N GLY A 195 6.89 1.42 20.35
CA GLY A 195 6.31 1.60 21.68
C GLY A 195 7.36 1.78 22.77
N VAL A 196 8.40 0.94 22.76
CA VAL A 196 9.50 1.00 23.72
C VAL A 196 10.24 2.35 23.67
N LEU A 197 10.56 2.83 22.47
CA LEU A 197 11.30 4.07 22.28
C LEU A 197 10.46 5.34 22.52
N ALA A 198 9.16 5.28 22.27
CA ALA A 198 8.25 6.41 22.47
C ALA A 198 7.70 6.51 23.89
N SER A 199 7.61 5.39 24.63
CA SER A 199 7.03 5.31 25.98
C SER A 199 7.65 6.29 26.97
N PRO A 200 8.98 6.41 27.15
CA PRO A 200 9.57 7.32 28.12
C PRO A 200 9.29 8.80 27.78
N ILE A 201 9.24 9.16 26.51
CA ILE A 201 8.94 10.52 26.06
C ILE A 201 7.49 10.89 26.39
N CYS A 202 6.56 9.99 26.11
CA CYS A 202 5.14 10.22 26.38
C CYS A 202 4.83 10.19 27.87
N ALA A 203 5.52 9.33 28.64
CA ALA A 203 5.41 9.32 30.10
C ALA A 203 5.89 10.64 30.71
N ALA A 204 7.05 11.14 30.29
CA ALA A 204 7.57 12.44 30.72
C ALA A 204 6.62 13.60 30.32
N GLY A 205 6.07 13.57 29.09
CA GLY A 205 5.08 14.54 28.63
C GLY A 205 3.80 14.52 29.48
N ALA A 206 3.27 13.35 29.82
CA ALA A 206 2.10 13.20 30.69
C ALA A 206 2.36 13.72 32.12
N ILE A 207 3.53 13.43 32.70
CA ILE A 207 3.97 13.96 33.98
C ILE A 207 4.04 15.50 33.93
N ALA A 208 4.65 16.07 32.90
CA ALA A 208 4.76 17.51 32.74
C ALA A 208 3.38 18.19 32.59
N LEU A 209 2.47 17.61 31.83
CA LEU A 209 1.12 18.11 31.67
C LEU A 209 0.31 18.04 32.97
N GLU A 210 0.39 16.90 33.69
CA GLU A 210 -0.30 16.76 34.98
C GLU A 210 0.24 17.77 35.99
N LEU A 211 1.56 17.92 36.06
CA LEU A 211 2.20 18.90 36.94
C LEU A 211 1.79 20.34 36.62
N ALA A 212 1.75 20.70 35.34
CA ALA A 212 1.41 22.07 34.88
C ALA A 212 -0.05 22.43 35.14
N PHE A 213 -0.99 21.50 34.98
CA PHE A 213 -2.42 21.80 35.03
C PHE A 213 -3.13 21.36 36.33
N HIS A 214 -2.57 20.39 37.07
CA HIS A 214 -3.22 19.78 38.21
C HIS A 214 -2.32 19.67 39.45
N GLY A 215 -1.05 20.08 39.37
CA GLY A 215 -0.07 19.96 40.45
C GLY A 215 0.50 18.54 40.59
N SER A 216 1.04 18.24 41.78
CA SER A 216 1.74 16.97 42.03
C SER A 216 0.83 15.75 42.19
N ALA A 217 -0.49 15.96 42.40
CA ALA A 217 -1.44 14.87 42.61
C ALA A 217 -1.71 14.08 41.31
N GLY A 218 -1.22 12.84 41.27
CA GLY A 218 -1.47 11.95 40.12
C GLY A 218 -0.35 11.83 39.07
N ILE A 219 0.76 12.59 39.23
CA ILE A 219 1.87 12.60 38.26
C ILE A 219 2.46 11.21 38.00
N MET A 220 2.58 10.41 39.03
CA MET A 220 3.08 9.02 38.94
C MET A 220 2.16 8.17 38.03
N TRP A 221 0.86 8.24 38.30
CA TRP A 221 -0.13 7.49 37.51
C TRP A 221 -0.25 8.01 36.09
N ALA A 222 -0.16 9.31 35.85
CA ALA A 222 -0.12 9.89 34.52
C ALA A 222 1.06 9.32 33.70
N GLY A 223 2.25 9.28 34.30
CA GLY A 223 3.43 8.69 33.67
C GLY A 223 3.29 7.19 33.43
N ILE A 224 2.76 6.42 34.39
CA ILE A 224 2.53 4.98 34.25
C ILE A 224 1.52 4.70 33.13
N PHE A 225 0.37 5.36 33.13
CA PHE A 225 -0.69 5.14 32.14
C PHE A 225 -0.23 5.53 30.75
N ALA A 226 0.42 6.68 30.58
CA ALA A 226 1.00 7.09 29.31
C ALA A 226 2.08 6.11 28.81
N GLY A 227 2.95 5.65 29.73
CA GLY A 227 3.98 4.66 29.43
C GLY A 227 3.39 3.35 28.93
N ILE A 228 2.42 2.78 29.66
CA ILE A 228 1.74 1.53 29.32
C ILE A 228 0.99 1.67 27.99
N ASN A 229 0.26 2.78 27.78
CA ASN A 229 -0.49 3.05 26.55
C ASN A 229 0.43 3.01 25.32
N VAL A 230 1.51 3.76 25.37
CA VAL A 230 2.43 3.86 24.22
C VAL A 230 3.23 2.57 24.03
N LEU A 231 3.60 1.89 25.12
CA LEU A 231 4.23 0.56 25.06
C LEU A 231 3.30 -0.47 24.38
N ALA A 232 2.00 -0.42 24.70
CA ALA A 232 0.99 -1.29 24.13
C ALA A 232 0.64 -0.93 22.66
N ALA A 233 1.03 0.26 22.17
CA ALA A 233 0.67 0.71 20.82
C ALA A 233 1.18 -0.23 19.72
N GLY A 234 2.43 -0.74 19.84
CA GLY A 234 2.98 -1.71 18.89
C GLY A 234 2.21 -3.03 18.85
N PRO A 235 1.99 -3.71 19.98
CA PRO A 235 1.14 -4.90 20.06
C PRO A 235 -0.28 -4.69 19.52
N ILE A 236 -0.94 -3.58 19.90
CA ILE A 236 -2.30 -3.26 19.41
C ILE A 236 -2.29 -3.07 17.90
N ALA A 237 -1.35 -2.28 17.37
CA ALA A 237 -1.23 -2.07 15.95
C ALA A 237 -0.94 -3.37 15.19
N LEU A 238 -0.06 -4.24 15.74
CA LEU A 238 0.26 -5.54 15.16
C LEU A 238 -0.96 -6.48 15.10
N ALA A 239 -1.83 -6.44 16.11
CA ALA A 239 -3.05 -7.24 16.14
C ALA A 239 -4.13 -6.71 15.17
N LEU A 240 -4.25 -5.39 15.02
CA LEU A 240 -5.28 -4.77 14.18
C LEU A 240 -4.87 -4.65 12.70
N LEU A 241 -3.57 -4.61 12.40
CA LEU A 241 -3.06 -4.43 11.04
C LEU A 241 -3.59 -5.49 10.05
N PRO A 242 -3.56 -6.81 10.35
CA PRO A 242 -4.09 -7.83 9.44
C PRO A 242 -5.60 -7.68 9.19
N VAL A 243 -6.35 -7.19 10.18
CA VAL A 243 -7.80 -6.94 10.02
C VAL A 243 -8.02 -5.78 9.04
N ALA A 244 -7.26 -4.70 9.18
CA ALA A 244 -7.33 -3.55 8.28
C ALA A 244 -6.90 -3.92 6.84
N GLU A 245 -5.81 -4.68 6.70
CA GLU A 245 -5.33 -5.19 5.41
C GLU A 245 -6.38 -6.04 4.70
N TYR A 246 -6.99 -6.97 5.45
CA TYR A 246 -8.00 -7.86 4.91
C TYR A 246 -9.29 -7.12 4.50
N ALA A 247 -9.78 -6.23 5.36
CA ALA A 247 -11.06 -5.54 5.15
C ALA A 247 -10.99 -4.48 4.03
N PHE A 248 -9.84 -3.83 3.86
CA PHE A 248 -9.66 -2.70 2.94
C PHE A 248 -8.74 -3.00 1.74
N GLY A 249 -8.20 -4.22 1.64
CA GLY A 249 -7.32 -4.62 0.53
C GLY A 249 -5.95 -3.92 0.55
N TYR A 250 -5.48 -3.46 1.72
CA TYR A 250 -4.16 -2.87 1.85
C TYR A 250 -3.07 -3.94 1.84
N ALA A 251 -1.85 -3.53 1.47
CA ALA A 251 -0.65 -4.33 1.62
C ALA A 251 0.42 -3.48 2.31
N SER A 252 0.64 -3.74 3.61
CA SER A 252 1.77 -3.17 4.34
C SER A 252 3.09 -3.79 3.88
N ASP A 253 4.22 -3.15 4.25
CA ASP A 253 5.54 -3.73 3.97
C ASP A 253 5.72 -5.11 4.64
N ILE A 254 5.11 -5.34 5.81
CA ILE A 254 5.10 -6.66 6.48
C ILE A 254 4.36 -7.68 5.60
N ARG A 255 3.18 -7.33 5.09
CA ARG A 255 2.42 -8.20 4.20
C ARG A 255 3.16 -8.47 2.89
N LEU A 256 3.80 -7.46 2.32
CA LEU A 256 4.63 -7.62 1.12
C LEU A 256 5.78 -8.62 1.37
N MET A 257 6.47 -8.54 2.52
CA MET A 257 7.52 -9.50 2.87
C MET A 257 6.99 -10.93 3.05
N GLU A 258 5.80 -11.11 3.61
CA GLU A 258 5.14 -12.42 3.69
C GLU A 258 4.81 -12.97 2.30
N LEU A 259 4.31 -12.14 1.38
CA LEU A 259 4.01 -12.52 0.00
C LEU A 259 5.26 -12.87 -0.80
N ALA A 260 6.40 -12.21 -0.55
CA ALA A 260 7.67 -12.49 -1.21
C ALA A 260 8.28 -13.86 -0.83
N GLY A 261 7.78 -14.48 0.23
CA GLY A 261 8.28 -15.77 0.69
C GLY A 261 8.03 -16.89 -0.31
N THR A 262 9.04 -17.72 -0.57
CA THR A 262 8.94 -18.90 -1.46
C THR A 262 7.91 -19.92 -0.99
N GLY A 263 7.42 -19.80 0.24
CA GLY A 263 6.31 -20.58 0.79
C GLY A 263 4.94 -20.23 0.22
N HIS A 264 4.80 -19.09 -0.45
CA HIS A 264 3.51 -18.66 -1.01
C HIS A 264 3.02 -19.63 -2.10
N PRO A 265 1.75 -20.13 -2.04
CA PRO A 265 1.26 -21.18 -2.94
C PRO A 265 1.41 -20.85 -4.43
N LEU A 266 1.12 -19.60 -4.84
CA LEU A 266 1.28 -19.17 -6.23
C LEU A 266 2.74 -19.13 -6.68
N LEU A 267 3.67 -18.70 -5.83
CA LEU A 267 5.09 -18.71 -6.18
C LEU A 267 5.61 -20.13 -6.31
N LYS A 268 5.22 -21.05 -5.41
CA LYS A 268 5.52 -22.46 -5.55
C LYS A 268 5.02 -23.04 -6.86
N ARG A 269 3.77 -22.72 -7.19
CA ARG A 269 3.16 -23.16 -8.44
C ARG A 269 3.91 -22.61 -9.65
N LEU A 270 4.26 -21.32 -9.63
CA LEU A 270 5.03 -20.68 -10.70
C LEU A 270 6.42 -21.31 -10.86
N MET A 271 7.11 -21.64 -9.75
CA MET A 271 8.42 -22.31 -9.77
C MET A 271 8.38 -23.70 -10.41
N ILE A 272 7.28 -24.44 -10.22
CA ILE A 272 7.15 -25.82 -10.69
C ILE A 272 6.59 -25.87 -12.11
N GLU A 273 5.52 -25.12 -12.40
CA GLU A 273 4.77 -25.21 -13.66
C GLU A 273 5.31 -24.25 -14.75
N ALA A 274 5.95 -23.13 -14.35
CA ALA A 274 6.49 -22.13 -15.26
C ALA A 274 7.86 -21.59 -14.77
N PRO A 275 8.91 -22.45 -14.67
CA PRO A 275 10.19 -22.08 -14.08
C PRO A 275 10.91 -20.93 -14.82
N GLY A 276 10.77 -20.86 -16.14
CA GLY A 276 11.30 -19.74 -16.92
C GLY A 276 10.66 -18.41 -16.57
N THR A 277 9.33 -18.37 -16.41
CA THR A 277 8.61 -17.19 -15.95
C THR A 277 9.00 -16.81 -14.51
N PHE A 278 9.18 -17.78 -13.63
CA PHE A 278 9.66 -17.51 -12.26
C PHE A 278 11.04 -16.84 -12.26
N HIS A 279 11.99 -17.39 -13.02
CA HIS A 279 13.34 -16.81 -13.14
C HIS A 279 13.29 -15.38 -13.72
N HIS A 280 12.56 -15.18 -14.80
CA HIS A 280 12.29 -13.86 -15.38
C HIS A 280 11.75 -12.88 -14.32
N SER A 281 10.74 -13.28 -13.58
CA SER A 281 10.11 -12.44 -12.53
C SER A 281 11.11 -12.06 -11.41
N VAL A 282 12.06 -12.92 -11.07
CA VAL A 282 13.13 -12.61 -10.10
C VAL A 282 14.08 -11.54 -10.64
N VAL A 283 14.48 -11.65 -11.92
CA VAL A 283 15.37 -10.67 -12.55
C VAL A 283 14.65 -9.32 -12.69
N VAL A 284 13.41 -9.32 -13.20
CA VAL A 284 12.57 -8.11 -13.28
C VAL A 284 12.43 -7.47 -11.89
N GLY A 285 12.22 -8.29 -10.85
CA GLY A 285 12.13 -7.82 -9.47
C GLY A 285 13.40 -7.10 -9.00
N THR A 286 14.58 -7.64 -9.36
CA THR A 286 15.87 -7.02 -9.01
C THR A 286 16.08 -5.69 -9.75
N LEU A 287 15.75 -5.65 -11.04
CA LEU A 287 15.78 -4.42 -11.83
C LEU A 287 14.84 -3.36 -11.24
N ALA A 288 13.58 -3.75 -11.02
CA ALA A 288 12.55 -2.85 -10.53
C ALA A 288 12.84 -2.31 -9.12
N GLU A 289 13.36 -3.14 -8.20
CA GLU A 289 13.80 -2.73 -6.87
C GLU A 289 14.93 -1.70 -6.95
N SER A 290 15.94 -1.96 -7.79
CA SER A 290 17.05 -1.04 -8.01
C SER A 290 16.56 0.30 -8.59
N GLY A 291 15.75 0.27 -9.64
CA GLY A 291 15.19 1.47 -10.26
C GLY A 291 14.33 2.29 -9.30
N ALA A 292 13.45 1.63 -8.52
CA ALA A 292 12.60 2.28 -7.54
C ALA A 292 13.39 2.99 -6.43
N SER A 293 14.51 2.39 -6.02
CA SER A 293 15.39 2.98 -4.99
C SER A 293 15.97 4.31 -5.42
N THR A 294 16.27 4.51 -6.71
CA THR A 294 16.92 5.74 -7.22
C THR A 294 15.97 6.93 -7.27
N ILE A 295 14.66 6.70 -7.41
CA ILE A 295 13.65 7.76 -7.56
C ILE A 295 12.70 7.86 -6.37
N HIS A 296 13.06 7.26 -5.23
CA HIS A 296 12.25 7.24 -4.01
C HIS A 296 10.84 6.67 -4.18
N ALA A 297 10.62 5.77 -5.15
CA ALA A 297 9.44 4.90 -5.24
C ALA A 297 9.53 3.79 -4.18
N ASN A 298 8.56 2.89 -4.11
CA ASN A 298 8.58 1.79 -3.13
C ASN A 298 9.36 0.57 -3.70
N PRO A 299 10.64 0.32 -3.31
CA PRO A 299 11.43 -0.76 -3.85
C PRO A 299 10.89 -2.15 -3.50
N LEU A 300 10.38 -2.30 -2.27
CA LEU A 300 9.81 -3.57 -1.81
C LEU A 300 8.55 -3.94 -2.59
N LEU A 301 7.66 -2.97 -2.82
CA LEU A 301 6.48 -3.19 -3.65
C LEU A 301 6.88 -3.58 -5.09
N CYS A 302 7.87 -2.89 -5.68
CA CYS A 302 8.36 -3.21 -7.01
C CYS A 302 8.89 -4.64 -7.08
N ARG A 303 9.74 -5.05 -6.14
CA ARG A 303 10.28 -6.41 -6.07
C ARG A 303 9.19 -7.45 -5.94
N VAL A 304 8.26 -7.26 -4.97
CA VAL A 304 7.21 -8.24 -4.70
C VAL A 304 6.19 -8.31 -5.83
N ALA A 305 5.75 -7.16 -6.35
CA ALA A 305 4.80 -7.15 -7.47
C ALA A 305 5.39 -7.76 -8.74
N ALA A 306 6.70 -7.58 -8.97
CA ALA A 306 7.39 -8.23 -10.08
C ALA A 306 7.39 -9.77 -9.95
N LEU A 307 7.43 -10.34 -8.75
CA LEU A 307 7.29 -11.79 -8.58
C LEU A 307 5.93 -12.34 -9.04
N PHE A 308 4.91 -11.50 -9.07
CA PHE A 308 3.54 -11.87 -9.40
C PHE A 308 3.02 -11.28 -10.71
N HIS A 309 3.75 -10.34 -11.38
CA HIS A 309 3.21 -9.61 -12.53
C HIS A 309 2.75 -10.55 -13.64
N ASP A 310 3.45 -11.64 -13.83
CA ASP A 310 3.27 -12.66 -14.85
C ASP A 310 2.65 -13.97 -14.33
N VAL A 311 2.09 -13.97 -13.12
CA VAL A 311 1.56 -15.19 -12.49
C VAL A 311 0.47 -15.89 -13.32
N GLY A 312 -0.23 -15.15 -14.18
CA GLY A 312 -1.24 -15.72 -15.07
C GLY A 312 -0.69 -16.67 -16.14
N LYS A 313 0.61 -16.60 -16.46
CA LYS A 313 1.28 -17.52 -17.39
C LYS A 313 1.30 -18.97 -16.88
N VAL A 314 1.15 -19.18 -15.58
CA VAL A 314 1.08 -20.53 -14.99
C VAL A 314 -0.07 -21.38 -15.54
N THR A 315 -1.12 -20.78 -16.06
CA THR A 315 -2.27 -21.51 -16.63
C THR A 315 -1.97 -22.16 -17.98
N LYS A 316 -1.01 -21.59 -18.75
CA LYS A 316 -0.63 -22.06 -20.09
C LYS A 316 0.85 -21.78 -20.36
N PRO A 317 1.79 -22.33 -19.56
CA PRO A 317 3.19 -21.95 -19.60
C PRO A 317 3.87 -22.24 -20.96
N GLN A 318 3.43 -23.26 -21.67
CA GLN A 318 3.99 -23.66 -22.98
C GLN A 318 3.85 -22.62 -24.08
N TYR A 319 2.96 -21.64 -23.91
CA TYR A 319 2.80 -20.55 -24.90
C TYR A 319 3.77 -19.38 -24.68
N PHE A 320 4.59 -19.42 -23.64
CA PHE A 320 5.54 -18.34 -23.33
C PHE A 320 6.97 -18.83 -23.56
N SER A 321 7.71 -18.09 -24.39
CA SER A 321 9.02 -18.48 -24.91
C SER A 321 10.04 -18.83 -23.82
N GLU A 322 9.96 -18.18 -22.67
CA GLU A 322 10.85 -18.45 -21.54
C GLU A 322 10.65 -19.85 -20.92
N ASN A 323 9.53 -20.53 -21.22
CA ASN A 323 9.23 -21.88 -20.74
C ASN A 323 9.35 -22.94 -21.86
N GLN A 324 9.72 -22.56 -23.09
CA GLN A 324 9.78 -23.45 -24.25
C GLN A 324 11.18 -24.09 -24.46
N ALA A 325 12.00 -24.26 -23.46
CA ALA A 325 13.36 -24.75 -23.59
C ALA A 325 13.45 -26.02 -24.45
N GLY A 326 13.92 -25.91 -25.69
CA GLY A 326 14.20 -27.06 -26.59
C GLY A 326 13.02 -27.60 -27.40
N PHE A 327 11.85 -26.96 -27.35
CA PHE A 327 10.67 -27.34 -28.14
C PHE A 327 10.40 -26.36 -29.30
N GLU A 328 9.68 -26.83 -30.34
CA GLU A 328 9.17 -25.97 -31.40
C GLU A 328 8.22 -24.91 -30.82
N ASN A 329 8.25 -23.70 -31.40
CA ASN A 329 7.41 -22.59 -30.96
C ASN A 329 5.94 -22.89 -31.26
N VAL A 330 5.14 -23.11 -30.21
CA VAL A 330 3.70 -23.42 -30.30
C VAL A 330 2.93 -22.36 -31.13
N HIS A 331 3.42 -21.12 -31.20
CA HIS A 331 2.81 -20.05 -31.96
C HIS A 331 2.99 -20.17 -33.48
N ASP A 332 3.88 -21.04 -33.95
CA ASP A 332 4.05 -21.25 -35.40
C ASP A 332 2.89 -22.03 -36.03
N ALA A 333 2.18 -22.81 -35.21
CA ALA A 333 0.94 -23.49 -35.59
C ALA A 333 -0.33 -22.62 -35.47
N LEU A 334 -0.20 -21.39 -34.94
CA LEU A 334 -1.34 -20.51 -34.69
C LEU A 334 -1.33 -19.29 -35.62
N SER A 335 -2.54 -18.76 -35.94
CA SER A 335 -2.61 -17.45 -36.58
C SER A 335 -2.13 -16.34 -35.65
N PRO A 336 -1.55 -15.22 -36.14
CA PRO A 336 -1.13 -14.09 -35.32
C PRO A 336 -2.22 -13.58 -34.36
N GLY A 337 -3.48 -13.54 -34.82
CA GLY A 337 -4.63 -13.13 -34.02
C GLY A 337 -4.93 -14.10 -32.87
N MET A 338 -4.81 -15.41 -33.10
CA MET A 338 -4.97 -16.41 -32.02
C MET A 338 -3.83 -16.31 -31.00
N SER A 339 -2.59 -16.19 -31.48
CA SER A 339 -1.41 -16.00 -30.62
C SER A 339 -1.58 -14.77 -29.71
N ARG A 340 -2.04 -13.65 -30.27
CA ARG A 340 -2.36 -12.44 -29.50
C ARG A 340 -3.35 -12.71 -28.38
N VAL A 341 -4.48 -13.38 -28.67
CA VAL A 341 -5.51 -13.69 -27.66
C VAL A 341 -4.93 -14.51 -26.52
N VAL A 342 -4.13 -15.53 -26.83
CA VAL A 342 -3.47 -16.38 -25.83
C VAL A 342 -2.53 -15.56 -24.97
N ILE A 343 -1.65 -14.76 -25.59
CA ILE A 343 -0.68 -13.95 -24.85
C ILE A 343 -1.37 -12.94 -23.94
N ILE A 344 -2.33 -12.15 -24.47
CA ILE A 344 -3.04 -11.15 -23.64
C ILE A 344 -3.81 -11.79 -22.47
N SER A 345 -4.25 -13.04 -22.63
CA SER A 345 -5.06 -13.72 -21.60
C SER A 345 -4.35 -13.86 -20.25
N HIS A 346 -2.98 -13.86 -20.20
CA HIS A 346 -2.26 -14.01 -18.93
C HIS A 346 -2.54 -12.86 -17.95
N VAL A 347 -2.76 -11.63 -18.46
CA VAL A 347 -3.10 -10.49 -17.59
C VAL A 347 -4.44 -10.74 -16.89
N LYS A 348 -5.45 -11.21 -17.62
CA LYS A 348 -6.76 -11.53 -17.06
C LYS A 348 -6.68 -12.68 -16.04
N GLU A 349 -5.94 -13.73 -16.38
CA GLU A 349 -5.72 -14.87 -15.48
C GLU A 349 -4.90 -14.46 -14.25
N GLY A 350 -3.89 -13.61 -14.42
CA GLY A 350 -3.12 -13.03 -13.33
C GLY A 350 -3.99 -12.26 -12.34
N LEU A 351 -4.90 -11.43 -12.83
CA LEU A 351 -5.87 -10.71 -11.99
C LEU A 351 -6.81 -11.66 -11.25
N ARG A 352 -7.28 -12.72 -11.89
CA ARG A 352 -8.11 -13.74 -11.25
C ARG A 352 -7.36 -14.43 -10.11
N LEU A 353 -6.13 -14.86 -10.36
CA LEU A 353 -5.27 -15.50 -9.36
C LEU A 353 -4.90 -14.53 -8.22
N ALA A 354 -4.62 -13.26 -8.54
CA ALA A 354 -4.34 -12.23 -7.54
C ALA A 354 -5.52 -12.04 -6.57
N LYS A 355 -6.73 -12.04 -7.09
CA LYS A 355 -7.96 -11.95 -6.27
C LYS A 355 -8.18 -13.22 -5.45
N GLU A 356 -8.04 -14.39 -6.04
CA GLU A 356 -8.20 -15.69 -5.38
C GLU A 356 -7.24 -15.86 -4.21
N HIS A 357 -5.97 -15.45 -4.39
CA HIS A 357 -4.92 -15.56 -3.39
C HIS A 357 -4.72 -14.27 -2.56
N ARG A 358 -5.59 -13.28 -2.71
CA ARG A 358 -5.62 -12.04 -1.91
C ARG A 358 -4.28 -11.33 -1.86
N LEU A 359 -3.68 -11.10 -3.05
CA LEU A 359 -2.38 -10.42 -3.15
C LEU A 359 -2.46 -8.92 -2.78
N GLY A 360 -3.66 -8.36 -2.69
CA GLY A 360 -3.89 -6.93 -2.44
C GLY A 360 -4.00 -6.11 -3.73
N ASP A 361 -4.71 -4.98 -3.62
CA ASP A 361 -5.07 -4.16 -4.79
C ASP A 361 -3.85 -3.58 -5.50
N ARG A 362 -2.81 -3.18 -4.76
CA ARG A 362 -1.59 -2.61 -5.36
C ARG A 362 -0.88 -3.59 -6.31
N ILE A 363 -0.78 -4.86 -5.91
CA ILE A 363 -0.19 -5.91 -6.77
C ILE A 363 -1.11 -6.19 -7.96
N ALA A 364 -2.42 -6.29 -7.72
CA ALA A 364 -3.40 -6.50 -8.79
C ALA A 364 -3.39 -5.36 -9.83
N GLU A 365 -3.30 -4.11 -9.39
CA GLU A 365 -3.15 -2.95 -10.29
C GLU A 365 -1.87 -3.02 -11.13
N ILE A 366 -0.76 -3.45 -10.56
CA ILE A 366 0.50 -3.64 -11.29
C ILE A 366 0.35 -4.78 -12.32
N ILE A 367 -0.26 -5.91 -11.95
CA ILE A 367 -0.56 -7.01 -12.89
C ILE A 367 -1.41 -6.49 -14.07
N ALA A 368 -2.38 -5.62 -13.83
CA ALA A 368 -3.20 -5.04 -14.89
C ALA A 368 -2.43 -4.07 -15.81
N GLN A 369 -1.39 -3.41 -15.29
CA GLN A 369 -0.75 -2.25 -15.92
C GLN A 369 0.63 -2.54 -16.51
N HIS A 370 1.26 -3.69 -16.20
CA HIS A 370 2.66 -3.95 -16.54
C HIS A 370 2.95 -3.99 -18.05
N HIS A 371 1.96 -4.21 -18.89
CA HIS A 371 2.08 -4.06 -20.34
C HIS A 371 1.44 -2.78 -20.89
N GLY A 372 0.66 -2.05 -20.07
CA GLY A 372 -0.04 -0.85 -20.50
C GLY A 372 -0.89 -1.10 -21.75
N THR A 373 -0.70 -0.24 -22.74
CA THR A 373 -1.30 -0.36 -24.10
C THR A 373 -0.22 -0.59 -25.17
N SER A 374 0.90 -1.24 -24.82
CA SER A 374 2.00 -1.50 -25.75
C SER A 374 1.61 -2.49 -26.86
N PHE A 375 2.34 -2.46 -27.96
CA PHE A 375 2.15 -3.40 -29.06
C PHE A 375 2.80 -4.76 -28.77
N LEU A 376 2.17 -5.82 -29.26
CA LEU A 376 2.76 -7.15 -29.42
C LEU A 376 3.55 -7.19 -30.73
N TYR A 377 4.72 -6.53 -30.75
CA TYR A 377 5.51 -6.27 -31.97
C TYR A 377 5.76 -7.52 -32.81
N PHE A 378 6.15 -8.63 -32.18
CA PHE A 378 6.43 -9.88 -32.88
C PHE A 378 5.22 -10.41 -33.66
N PHE A 379 4.03 -10.36 -33.07
CA PHE A 379 2.81 -10.81 -33.75
C PHE A 379 2.26 -9.77 -34.70
N LEU A 380 2.51 -8.50 -34.46
CA LEU A 380 2.19 -7.42 -35.38
C LEU A 380 2.98 -7.57 -36.69
N ASP A 381 4.30 -7.80 -36.60
CA ASP A 381 5.15 -8.03 -37.76
C ASP A 381 4.72 -9.27 -38.59
N LYS A 382 4.43 -10.39 -37.90
CA LYS A 382 3.86 -11.59 -38.55
C LYS A 382 2.49 -11.36 -39.18
N ALA A 383 1.71 -10.41 -38.70
CA ALA A 383 0.38 -10.08 -39.19
C ALA A 383 0.37 -9.05 -40.33
N GLN A 384 1.46 -8.32 -40.60
CA GLN A 384 1.55 -7.25 -41.59
C GLN A 384 0.94 -7.62 -42.96
N PRO A 385 1.24 -8.79 -43.59
CA PRO A 385 0.63 -9.18 -44.85
C PRO A 385 -0.92 -9.30 -44.74
N GLN A 386 -1.42 -9.85 -43.66
CA GLN A 386 -2.85 -10.05 -43.41
C GLN A 386 -3.59 -8.74 -43.12
N ILE A 387 -2.93 -7.81 -42.40
CA ILE A 387 -3.47 -6.47 -42.12
C ILE A 387 -3.67 -5.68 -43.40
N GLN A 388 -2.69 -5.72 -44.31
CA GLN A 388 -2.77 -5.05 -45.61
C GLN A 388 -3.89 -5.60 -46.50
N GLU A 389 -4.10 -6.93 -46.50
CA GLU A 389 -5.15 -7.58 -47.27
C GLU A 389 -6.56 -7.34 -46.74
N ARG A 390 -6.73 -7.39 -45.40
CA ARG A 390 -8.03 -7.35 -44.72
C ARG A 390 -8.45 -5.97 -44.23
N ARG A 391 -7.60 -4.96 -44.34
CA ARG A 391 -7.79 -3.62 -43.77
C ARG A 391 -8.01 -3.67 -42.24
N ASP A 392 -7.47 -4.66 -41.58
CA ASP A 392 -7.49 -4.75 -40.10
C ASP A 392 -6.61 -3.63 -39.51
N SER A 393 -6.98 -3.12 -38.36
CA SER A 393 -6.20 -2.08 -37.70
C SER A 393 -5.02 -2.68 -36.95
N GLU A 394 -3.83 -2.09 -37.07
CA GLU A 394 -2.65 -2.42 -36.25
C GLU A 394 -2.97 -2.31 -34.76
N GLU A 395 -3.86 -1.40 -34.38
CA GLU A 395 -4.32 -1.20 -32.99
C GLU A 395 -4.91 -2.47 -32.35
N THR A 396 -5.37 -3.44 -33.15
CA THR A 396 -5.84 -4.73 -32.63
C THR A 396 -4.73 -5.50 -31.94
N PHE A 397 -3.44 -5.25 -32.26
CA PHE A 397 -2.28 -5.91 -31.67
C PHE A 397 -1.73 -5.17 -30.45
N ARG A 398 -2.47 -4.23 -29.85
CA ARG A 398 -2.15 -3.64 -28.55
C ARG A 398 -2.73 -4.42 -27.40
N TYR A 399 -2.05 -4.32 -26.24
CA TYR A 399 -2.66 -4.69 -24.98
C TYR A 399 -3.82 -3.75 -24.64
N PRO A 400 -4.88 -4.24 -23.96
CA PRO A 400 -6.07 -3.42 -23.67
C PRO A 400 -5.85 -2.35 -22.59
N GLY A 401 -4.74 -2.37 -21.92
CA GLY A 401 -4.45 -1.47 -20.81
C GLY A 401 -5.00 -1.95 -19.46
N PRO A 402 -5.04 -1.05 -18.46
CA PRO A 402 -4.70 0.37 -18.52
C PRO A 402 -3.20 0.65 -18.55
N ARG A 403 -2.82 1.89 -18.89
CA ARG A 403 -1.43 2.38 -18.80
C ARG A 403 -1.00 2.47 -17.34
N PRO A 404 0.33 2.43 -17.05
CA PRO A 404 0.86 2.65 -15.71
C PRO A 404 0.40 3.98 -15.10
N ARG A 405 -0.12 3.92 -13.87
CA ARG A 405 -0.62 5.09 -13.14
C ARG A 405 0.24 5.46 -11.94
N THR A 406 1.15 4.56 -11.56
CA THR A 406 2.09 4.77 -10.46
C THR A 406 3.51 4.62 -10.96
N ARG A 407 4.48 5.20 -10.24
CA ARG A 407 5.90 5.04 -10.54
C ARG A 407 6.32 3.58 -10.52
N GLU A 408 5.81 2.82 -9.55
CA GLU A 408 6.10 1.41 -9.37
C GLU A 408 5.61 0.58 -10.58
N ALA A 409 4.39 0.81 -11.05
CA ALA A 409 3.86 0.12 -12.23
C ALA A 409 4.66 0.45 -13.50
N ALA A 410 5.06 1.72 -13.67
CA ALA A 410 5.89 2.16 -14.78
C ALA A 410 7.29 1.53 -14.75
N ILE A 411 7.92 1.47 -13.57
CA ILE A 411 9.23 0.83 -13.39
C ILE A 411 9.16 -0.66 -13.73
N ILE A 412 8.11 -1.37 -13.29
CA ILE A 412 7.95 -2.80 -13.60
C ILE A 412 7.73 -3.01 -15.10
N MET A 413 6.90 -2.20 -15.77
CA MET A 413 6.73 -2.22 -17.22
C MET A 413 8.07 -2.06 -17.96
N LEU A 414 8.88 -1.09 -17.56
CA LEU A 414 10.18 -0.85 -18.17
C LEU A 414 11.16 -2.00 -17.86
N ALA A 415 11.19 -2.50 -16.62
CA ALA A 415 12.06 -3.59 -16.20
C ALA A 415 11.74 -4.90 -16.95
N ASP A 416 10.45 -5.23 -17.09
CA ASP A 416 9.96 -6.37 -17.87
C ASP A 416 10.43 -6.30 -19.32
N SER A 417 10.18 -5.17 -19.98
CA SER A 417 10.57 -4.96 -21.37
C SER A 417 12.09 -4.98 -21.57
N VAL A 418 12.84 -4.43 -20.62
CA VAL A 418 14.31 -4.39 -20.66
C VAL A 418 14.88 -5.80 -20.45
N GLU A 419 14.37 -6.57 -19.48
CA GLU A 419 14.80 -7.96 -19.25
C GLU A 419 14.55 -8.81 -20.49
N ALA A 420 13.33 -8.79 -21.02
CA ALA A 420 12.93 -9.58 -22.17
C ALA A 420 13.80 -9.27 -23.41
N ALA A 421 14.09 -8.00 -23.68
CA ALA A 421 14.96 -7.60 -24.78
C ALA A 421 16.43 -7.97 -24.54
N SER A 422 16.94 -7.83 -23.31
CA SER A 422 18.33 -8.14 -22.97
C SER A 422 18.63 -9.63 -23.04
N ARG A 423 17.66 -10.49 -22.72
CA ARG A 423 17.78 -11.95 -22.80
C ARG A 423 17.98 -12.44 -24.25
N SER A 424 17.50 -11.69 -25.25
CA SER A 424 17.69 -12.04 -26.65
C SER A 424 19.08 -11.71 -27.20
N LEU A 425 19.89 -10.93 -26.48
CA LEU A 425 21.25 -10.58 -26.85
C LEU A 425 22.19 -11.74 -26.50
N LYS A 426 23.09 -12.08 -27.42
CA LYS A 426 24.16 -13.09 -27.22
C LYS A 426 25.44 -12.37 -26.84
N ASP A 427 25.94 -12.61 -25.63
CA ASP A 427 27.19 -12.04 -25.10
C ASP A 427 27.34 -10.52 -25.37
N PRO A 428 26.36 -9.70 -24.95
CA PRO A 428 26.36 -8.28 -25.29
C PRO A 428 27.48 -7.54 -24.55
N SER A 429 28.13 -6.63 -25.28
CA SER A 429 29.00 -5.63 -24.68
C SER A 429 28.22 -4.65 -23.78
N GLN A 430 28.91 -3.94 -22.89
CA GLN A 430 28.28 -2.92 -22.03
C GLN A 430 27.57 -1.86 -22.89
N ALA A 431 28.17 -1.42 -23.99
CA ALA A 431 27.59 -0.42 -24.87
C ALA A 431 26.28 -0.89 -25.52
N GLU A 432 26.21 -2.15 -25.95
CA GLU A 432 25.00 -2.76 -26.51
C GLU A 432 23.89 -2.89 -25.47
N LEU A 433 24.23 -3.21 -24.21
CA LEU A 433 23.28 -3.22 -23.10
C LEU A 433 22.72 -1.82 -22.84
N ASP A 434 23.59 -0.82 -22.78
CA ASP A 434 23.21 0.55 -22.51
C ASP A 434 22.30 1.09 -23.62
N GLU A 435 22.65 0.86 -24.89
CA GLU A 435 21.83 1.21 -26.05
C GLU A 435 20.45 0.51 -26.00
N ASN A 436 20.42 -0.79 -25.68
CA ASN A 436 19.19 -1.55 -25.57
C ASN A 436 18.25 -0.99 -24.49
N VAL A 437 18.78 -0.70 -23.30
CA VAL A 437 18.00 -0.10 -22.20
C VAL A 437 17.43 1.24 -22.65
N MET A 438 18.26 2.13 -23.20
CA MET A 438 17.82 3.45 -23.65
C MET A 438 16.77 3.36 -24.77
N ARG A 439 16.94 2.45 -25.71
CA ARG A 439 15.99 2.21 -26.80
C ARG A 439 14.63 1.78 -26.29
N ILE A 440 14.57 0.87 -25.30
CA ILE A 440 13.32 0.39 -24.71
C ILE A 440 12.61 1.50 -23.92
N VAL A 441 13.35 2.22 -23.07
CA VAL A 441 12.80 3.33 -22.26
C VAL A 441 12.27 4.44 -23.16
N ASN A 442 13.04 4.85 -24.18
CA ASN A 442 12.61 5.87 -25.14
C ASN A 442 11.37 5.42 -25.93
N ARG A 443 11.29 4.15 -26.34
CA ARG A 443 10.10 3.61 -27.02
C ARG A 443 8.86 3.72 -26.14
N ALA A 444 8.93 3.29 -24.88
CA ALA A 444 7.81 3.39 -23.95
C ALA A 444 7.36 4.84 -23.72
N TYR A 445 8.32 5.76 -23.62
CA TYR A 445 8.04 7.19 -23.50
C TYR A 445 7.37 7.76 -24.76
N MET A 446 7.91 7.50 -25.95
CA MET A 446 7.39 8.00 -27.23
C MET A 446 6.01 7.41 -27.56
N ASP A 447 5.74 6.16 -27.19
CA ASP A 447 4.41 5.52 -27.33
C ASP A 447 3.39 6.03 -26.27
N GLY A 448 3.80 6.97 -25.40
CA GLY A 448 2.93 7.59 -24.40
C GLY A 448 2.48 6.65 -23.30
N GLN A 449 3.19 5.54 -23.05
CA GLN A 449 2.85 4.59 -22.01
C GLN A 449 2.96 5.19 -20.61
N LEU A 450 3.80 6.21 -20.44
CA LEU A 450 4.09 6.86 -19.16
C LEU A 450 3.23 8.10 -18.88
N ASN A 451 2.26 8.44 -19.75
CA ASN A 451 1.49 9.67 -19.67
C ASN A 451 0.53 9.75 -18.46
N GLU A 452 0.22 8.62 -17.83
CA GLU A 452 -0.70 8.56 -16.67
C GLU A 452 0.05 8.44 -15.33
N CYS A 453 1.39 8.41 -15.33
CA CYS A 453 2.19 8.34 -14.11
C CYS A 453 3.03 9.61 -13.88
N ASP A 454 3.39 9.87 -12.61
CA ASP A 454 4.20 11.04 -12.22
C ASP A 454 5.71 10.73 -12.32
N MET A 455 6.19 10.28 -13.47
CA MET A 455 7.62 10.11 -13.74
C MET A 455 8.15 11.29 -14.54
N THR A 456 9.25 11.90 -14.05
CA THR A 456 9.98 12.93 -14.77
C THR A 456 11.04 12.32 -15.70
N LEU A 457 11.53 13.10 -16.66
CA LEU A 457 12.66 12.67 -17.51
C LEU A 457 13.93 12.37 -16.68
N ARG A 458 14.11 13.08 -15.55
CA ARG A 458 15.20 12.80 -14.60
C ARG A 458 15.02 11.44 -13.94
N ASP A 459 13.80 11.10 -13.56
CA ASP A 459 13.48 9.79 -12.97
C ASP A 459 13.73 8.67 -13.99
N LEU A 460 13.32 8.85 -15.25
CA LEU A 460 13.56 7.88 -16.32
C LEU A 460 15.06 7.65 -16.55
N HIS A 461 15.87 8.72 -16.56
CA HIS A 461 17.31 8.59 -16.68
C HIS A 461 17.92 7.83 -15.50
N ALA A 462 17.52 8.15 -14.25
CA ALA A 462 18.00 7.48 -13.05
C ALA A 462 17.64 5.98 -13.03
N VAL A 463 16.41 5.64 -13.42
CA VAL A 463 15.93 4.24 -13.54
C VAL A 463 16.72 3.49 -14.62
N SER A 464 16.96 4.11 -15.79
CA SER A 464 17.77 3.52 -16.87
C SER A 464 19.20 3.19 -16.40
N GLN A 465 19.86 4.11 -15.70
CA GLN A 465 21.18 3.89 -15.13
C GLN A 465 21.19 2.74 -14.11
N ALA A 466 20.15 2.64 -13.28
CA ALA A 466 20.01 1.54 -12.33
C ALA A 466 19.87 0.18 -13.04
N PHE A 467 19.08 0.13 -14.14
CA PHE A 467 18.91 -1.07 -14.93
C PHE A 467 20.21 -1.52 -15.60
N MET A 468 20.95 -0.59 -16.23
CA MET A 468 22.26 -0.87 -16.84
C MET A 468 23.23 -1.48 -15.83
N LYS A 469 23.32 -0.90 -14.62
CA LYS A 469 24.17 -1.42 -13.55
C LYS A 469 23.80 -2.84 -13.13
N VAL A 470 22.51 -3.15 -13.00
CA VAL A 470 22.04 -4.50 -12.61
C VAL A 470 22.29 -5.51 -13.71
N LEU A 471 21.97 -5.17 -14.97
CA LEU A 471 22.18 -6.05 -16.11
C LEU A 471 23.65 -6.39 -16.30
N SER A 472 24.54 -5.42 -16.19
CA SER A 472 25.98 -5.61 -16.21
C SER A 472 26.43 -6.63 -15.17
N ALA A 473 25.93 -6.52 -13.93
CA ALA A 473 26.28 -7.45 -12.87
C ALA A 473 25.71 -8.88 -13.10
N VAL A 474 24.50 -8.99 -13.64
CA VAL A 474 23.84 -10.29 -13.90
C VAL A 474 24.48 -11.03 -15.08
N LEU A 475 24.87 -10.31 -16.13
CA LEU A 475 25.41 -10.92 -17.36
C LEU A 475 26.91 -11.19 -17.29
N HIS A 476 27.70 -10.37 -16.57
CA HIS A 476 29.13 -10.60 -16.38
C HIS A 476 29.48 -11.62 -15.29
N ALA A 477 28.51 -12.17 -14.57
CA ALA A 477 28.75 -13.22 -13.57
C ALA A 477 29.08 -14.60 -14.15
N ARG A 478 29.10 -14.76 -15.49
CA ARG A 478 29.63 -15.95 -16.14
C ARG A 478 31.15 -15.83 -16.25
N VAL A 479 31.86 -16.25 -15.21
CA VAL A 479 33.29 -16.56 -15.29
C VAL A 479 33.40 -17.85 -16.11
N ASP A 480 34.01 -17.77 -17.29
CA ASP A 480 34.49 -18.97 -17.99
C ASP A 480 35.52 -19.64 -17.11
N TYR A 481 35.11 -20.71 -16.43
CA TYR A 481 36.06 -21.58 -15.82
C TYR A 481 36.80 -22.29 -16.97
N PRO A 482 38.13 -22.12 -17.11
CA PRO A 482 38.88 -22.89 -18.10
C PRO A 482 38.61 -24.36 -17.85
N GLU A 483 38.29 -25.13 -18.91
CA GLU A 483 38.17 -26.55 -18.82
C GLU A 483 39.51 -27.11 -18.31
N SER A 484 39.63 -27.29 -17.00
CA SER A 484 40.76 -27.90 -16.37
C SER A 484 40.71 -29.38 -16.68
N GLY A 485 41.58 -29.83 -17.54
CA GLY A 485 41.94 -31.23 -17.53
C GLY A 485 41.75 -32.04 -18.82
N LYS A 486 42.45 -31.67 -19.88
CA LYS A 486 43.09 -32.70 -20.69
C LYS A 486 44.60 -32.61 -20.47
N GLY A 487 45.03 -32.96 -19.27
CA GLY A 487 46.41 -33.36 -19.01
C GLY A 487 46.55 -34.83 -19.38
N PRO A 488 47.64 -35.27 -20.05
CA PRO A 488 47.83 -36.66 -20.44
C PRO A 488 48.12 -37.52 -19.21
N LEU A 489 47.14 -38.30 -18.79
CA LEU A 489 47.42 -39.47 -17.96
C LEU A 489 48.08 -40.57 -18.85
N SER A 490 49.35 -40.42 -19.13
CA SER A 490 50.19 -41.51 -19.63
C SER A 490 51.56 -41.34 -19.02
N GLN A 491 51.98 -42.42 -18.35
CA GLN A 491 53.31 -42.75 -17.84
C GLN A 491 53.47 -42.56 -16.32
N VAL A 492 53.08 -43.62 -15.63
CA VAL A 492 53.80 -44.06 -14.43
C VAL A 492 54.15 -45.51 -14.67
N PRO A 493 55.45 -45.88 -14.50
CA PRO A 493 55.99 -47.15 -14.85
C PRO A 493 55.54 -48.30 -13.94
#